data_aef08a7e47287613749576dbd37ee6ef
#
_entry.id   aef08a7e47287613749576dbd37ee6ef
#
_cell.length_a   1.000
_cell.length_b   1.000
_cell.length_c   1.000
_cell.angle_alpha   90.00
_cell.angle_beta   90.00
_cell.angle_gamma   90.00
#
_symmetry.space_group_name_H-M   'P 1'
#
loop_
_entity.id
_entity.type
_entity.pdbx_description
1 polymer ?
#
loop_
_entity_poly.entity_id
_entity_poly.type
_entity_poly.pdbx_seq_one_letter_code
_entity_poly.pdbx_strand_id
1 'polypeptide(L)'
;MSTFELSLFEPNTLLPHRAGIAGLALALSILNPEDAPICIKWKVSEEAISINWECSDKEAIEWLIQQAYKIEDGLLVVPALNLSSQGRYTFSQGVLSTFLQHSKQKGFLEDPNKPKEGKKKFYINKSIAFSLESDKPEISQSYTLLDWCYYLDPNRIAKAFNKKGEFLPEINVKGHHLPGLVECYINGEYQESPSGFITLLFLPIACNYYLLPPRRYALVIPEVTNLLAWVQRRRQLSNRSYKDFRAPSAGEAGLRLLLEEWTSENLKPQKVDYCEVYQLGKQPWDGQQSGLKQAVYRIRASDAILAIYQSAIALFPSKVRVTDKGESWLALSKVLPWIADNLVMGKPWYSQFYEFRKANDMYERKGLIAMTEHLQNHEQILFDAVQGSFSNYLRKQFEFRKSKLGRDLNSKEKQDEYSATTDKAIYRLQRPSTRQDFATALVGFLAQFRSKASKGVGREIYAWIHGEEWRKARDLTMLAIATYQSKKKDGVTDSNDDSIELPDPETETESEVYEESL
;
A
#
# COMPACT_ATOMS: atom_id res chain seq x y z
N MET A 1 3.22 12.04 43.32
CA MET A 1 2.01 11.65 42.56
C MET A 1 2.06 12.37 41.22
N SER A 2 2.15 11.63 40.13
CA SER A 2 2.14 12.21 38.77
C SER A 2 0.81 11.91 38.12
N THR A 3 0.24 12.89 37.39
CA THR A 3 -1.03 12.76 36.67
C THR A 3 -0.83 13.29 35.26
N PHE A 4 -1.24 12.49 34.27
CA PHE A 4 -1.19 12.84 32.86
C PHE A 4 -2.58 12.71 32.26
N GLU A 5 -2.99 13.74 31.51
CA GLU A 5 -4.16 13.74 30.66
C GLU A 5 -3.66 13.81 29.21
N LEU A 6 -3.91 12.75 28.46
CA LEU A 6 -3.42 12.61 27.07
C LEU A 6 -4.64 12.69 26.15
N SER A 7 -4.87 13.84 25.53
CA SER A 7 -6.03 14.09 24.67
C SER A 7 -5.66 14.06 23.19
N LEU A 8 -6.53 13.46 22.36
CA LEU A 8 -6.38 13.44 20.90
C LEU A 8 -6.43 14.87 20.29
N PHE A 9 -7.11 15.78 20.94
CA PHE A 9 -7.39 17.13 20.39
C PHE A 9 -6.66 18.25 21.14
N GLU A 10 -5.69 17.90 21.95
CA GLU A 10 -4.86 18.90 22.62
C GLU A 10 -4.08 19.75 21.59
N PRO A 11 -4.00 21.08 21.77
CA PRO A 11 -3.21 21.95 20.91
C PRO A 11 -1.76 21.45 20.78
N ASN A 12 -1.20 21.52 19.57
CA ASN A 12 0.15 21.06 19.22
C ASN A 12 0.38 19.55 19.23
N THR A 13 -0.67 18.73 19.37
CA THR A 13 -0.57 17.29 19.24
C THR A 13 -0.46 16.90 17.78
N LEU A 14 0.70 16.41 17.36
CA LEU A 14 0.93 15.91 16.00
C LEU A 14 0.28 14.53 15.78
N LEU A 15 0.10 14.15 14.52
CA LEU A 15 -0.48 12.84 14.18
C LEU A 15 0.24 11.64 14.86
N PRO A 16 1.58 11.57 14.94
CA PRO A 16 2.25 10.50 15.69
C PRO A 16 1.86 10.44 17.17
N HIS A 17 1.67 11.57 17.82
CA HIS A 17 1.24 11.60 19.22
C HIS A 17 -0.19 11.08 19.38
N ARG A 18 -1.15 11.49 18.52
CA ARG A 18 -2.54 11.00 18.51
C ARG A 18 -2.57 9.48 18.30
N ALA A 19 -1.81 8.98 17.33
CA ALA A 19 -1.66 7.55 17.11
C ALA A 19 -1.04 6.85 18.33
N GLY A 20 -0.06 7.48 18.97
CA GLY A 20 0.56 6.98 20.21
C GLY A 20 -0.44 6.89 21.38
N ILE A 21 -1.32 7.90 21.56
CA ILE A 21 -2.42 7.85 22.53
C ILE A 21 -3.34 6.65 22.23
N ALA A 22 -3.68 6.44 20.95
CA ALA A 22 -4.50 5.30 20.55
C ALA A 22 -3.78 3.96 20.80
N GLY A 23 -2.47 3.89 20.58
CA GLY A 23 -1.65 2.72 20.92
C GLY A 23 -1.65 2.43 22.43
N LEU A 24 -1.53 3.46 23.26
CA LEU A 24 -1.63 3.35 24.72
C LEU A 24 -3.04 2.88 25.15
N ALA A 25 -4.10 3.46 24.57
CA ALA A 25 -5.48 3.02 24.85
C ALA A 25 -5.65 1.53 24.55
N LEU A 26 -5.12 1.06 23.43
CA LEU A 26 -5.16 -0.34 23.05
C LEU A 26 -4.37 -1.22 24.04
N ALA A 27 -3.18 -0.81 24.46
CA ALA A 27 -2.39 -1.54 25.46
C ALA A 27 -3.13 -1.64 26.81
N LEU A 28 -3.72 -0.53 27.27
CA LEU A 28 -4.47 -0.49 28.52
C LEU A 28 -5.78 -1.32 28.47
N SER A 29 -6.37 -1.49 27.28
CA SER A 29 -7.66 -2.18 27.10
C SER A 29 -7.64 -3.67 27.47
N ILE A 30 -6.48 -4.30 27.53
CA ILE A 30 -6.30 -5.71 27.89
C ILE A 30 -5.91 -5.91 29.35
N LEU A 31 -5.59 -4.83 30.06
CA LEU A 31 -5.15 -4.88 31.44
C LEU A 31 -6.36 -4.79 32.36
N ASN A 32 -6.35 -5.66 33.36
CA ASN A 32 -7.30 -5.55 34.46
C ASN A 32 -6.75 -4.57 35.51
N PRO A 33 -7.48 -3.49 35.86
CA PRO A 33 -7.03 -2.54 36.86
C PRO A 33 -6.74 -3.19 38.23
N GLU A 34 -7.37 -4.32 38.56
CA GLU A 34 -7.16 -5.06 39.80
C GLU A 34 -5.81 -5.76 39.84
N ASP A 35 -5.25 -6.14 38.69
CA ASP A 35 -3.95 -6.80 38.57
C ASP A 35 -2.78 -5.80 38.45
N ALA A 36 -3.10 -4.52 38.35
CA ALA A 36 -2.11 -3.46 38.26
C ALA A 36 -1.49 -3.16 39.63
N PRO A 37 -0.25 -2.64 39.69
CA PRO A 37 0.29 -2.09 40.92
C PRO A 37 -0.67 -1.06 41.52
N ILE A 38 -0.93 -1.14 42.83
CA ILE A 38 -1.88 -0.26 43.54
C ILE A 38 -1.60 1.23 43.26
N CYS A 39 -0.33 1.57 42.97
CA CYS A 39 0.10 2.92 42.69
C CYS A 39 -0.31 3.44 41.28
N ILE A 40 -0.77 2.59 40.35
CA ILE A 40 -1.07 3.01 38.95
C ILE A 40 -2.57 2.87 38.70
N LYS A 41 -3.20 3.96 38.24
CA LYS A 41 -4.63 4.00 37.87
C LYS A 41 -4.81 4.70 36.56
N TRP A 42 -5.78 4.23 35.74
CA TRP A 42 -6.10 4.84 34.46
C TRP A 42 -7.59 4.81 34.16
N LYS A 43 -8.00 5.71 33.28
CA LYS A 43 -9.33 5.76 32.68
C LYS A 43 -9.19 6.14 31.20
N VAL A 44 -9.81 5.37 30.33
CA VAL A 44 -9.89 5.66 28.89
C VAL A 44 -11.27 6.17 28.55
N SER A 45 -11.35 7.31 27.88
CA SER A 45 -12.57 7.87 27.29
C SER A 45 -12.50 7.81 25.76
N GLU A 46 -13.48 8.37 25.08
CA GLU A 46 -13.49 8.45 23.62
C GLU A 46 -12.34 9.31 23.06
N GLU A 47 -11.94 10.35 23.79
CA GLU A 47 -11.01 11.38 23.28
C GLU A 47 -9.71 11.49 24.11
N ALA A 48 -9.67 10.92 25.30
CA ALA A 48 -8.54 11.09 26.19
C ALA A 48 -8.28 9.87 27.08
N ILE A 49 -7.04 9.78 27.56
CA ILE A 49 -6.59 8.86 28.60
C ILE A 49 -6.14 9.70 29.80
N SER A 50 -6.78 9.49 30.95
CA SER A 50 -6.28 9.96 32.24
C SER A 50 -5.51 8.82 32.90
N ILE A 51 -4.25 9.05 33.24
CA ILE A 51 -3.40 8.08 33.95
C ILE A 51 -2.67 8.76 35.09
N ASN A 52 -2.66 8.15 36.25
CA ASN A 52 -1.98 8.65 37.41
C ASN A 52 -1.26 7.55 38.16
N TRP A 53 -0.18 7.92 38.85
CA TRP A 53 0.56 6.99 39.73
C TRP A 53 1.21 7.70 40.91
N GLU A 54 1.43 6.90 41.97
CA GLU A 54 2.05 7.33 43.24
C GLU A 54 3.51 6.84 43.36
N CYS A 55 3.92 5.85 42.53
CA CYS A 55 5.30 5.40 42.42
C CYS A 55 6.14 6.39 41.56
N SER A 56 7.42 6.11 41.37
CA SER A 56 8.25 6.94 40.48
C SER A 56 7.79 6.83 39.05
N ASP A 57 7.97 7.90 38.25
CA ASP A 57 7.60 7.91 36.82
C ASP A 57 8.30 6.77 36.07
N LYS A 58 9.55 6.48 36.44
CA LYS A 58 10.34 5.40 35.85
C LYS A 58 9.68 4.04 36.09
N GLU A 59 9.30 3.72 37.31
CA GLU A 59 8.66 2.44 37.66
C GLU A 59 7.31 2.27 36.94
N ALA A 60 6.51 3.35 36.89
CA ALA A 60 5.23 3.32 36.18
C ALA A 60 5.40 3.07 34.68
N ILE A 61 6.32 3.76 34.03
CA ILE A 61 6.58 3.60 32.58
C ILE A 61 7.21 2.24 32.28
N GLU A 62 8.15 1.76 33.08
CA GLU A 62 8.73 0.43 32.90
C GLU A 62 7.65 -0.66 32.99
N TRP A 63 6.74 -0.55 33.96
CA TRP A 63 5.62 -1.47 34.06
C TRP A 63 4.69 -1.42 32.84
N LEU A 64 4.25 -0.23 32.41
CA LEU A 64 3.39 -0.06 31.24
C LEU A 64 4.01 -0.67 29.98
N ILE A 65 5.31 -0.45 29.76
CA ILE A 65 6.02 -0.99 28.60
C ILE A 65 6.12 -2.51 28.65
N GLN A 66 6.39 -3.10 29.83
CA GLN A 66 6.44 -4.55 30.02
C GLN A 66 5.08 -5.21 29.78
N GLN A 67 3.96 -4.49 30.01
CA GLN A 67 2.64 -4.99 29.65
C GLN A 67 2.36 -4.87 28.16
N ALA A 68 2.83 -3.79 27.53
CA ALA A 68 2.53 -3.46 26.13
C ALA A 68 3.37 -4.26 25.11
N TYR A 69 4.61 -4.59 25.46
CA TYR A 69 5.56 -5.26 24.56
C TYR A 69 6.16 -6.51 25.20
N LYS A 70 6.29 -7.58 24.41
CA LYS A 70 6.95 -8.82 24.82
C LYS A 70 7.83 -9.36 23.70
N ILE A 71 8.77 -10.23 24.04
CA ILE A 71 9.49 -11.04 23.05
C ILE A 71 9.06 -12.49 23.26
N GLU A 72 8.47 -13.08 22.24
CA GLU A 72 8.04 -14.47 22.21
C GLU A 72 8.62 -15.13 20.96
N ASP A 73 9.26 -16.29 21.11
CA ASP A 73 9.94 -17.01 20.02
C ASP A 73 10.94 -16.16 19.23
N GLY A 74 11.56 -15.17 19.88
CA GLY A 74 12.49 -14.24 19.24
C GLY A 74 11.84 -13.20 18.34
N LEU A 75 10.53 -12.99 18.44
CA LEU A 75 9.76 -11.95 17.77
C LEU A 75 9.23 -10.93 18.76
N LEU A 76 9.23 -9.66 18.38
CA LEU A 76 8.55 -8.61 19.11
C LEU A 76 7.04 -8.77 18.93
N VAL A 77 6.32 -8.90 20.03
CA VAL A 77 4.86 -9.04 20.03
C VAL A 77 4.21 -7.98 20.91
N VAL A 78 2.97 -7.67 20.58
CA VAL A 78 2.10 -6.77 21.35
C VAL A 78 0.87 -7.58 21.78
N PRO A 79 0.70 -7.93 23.06
CA PRO A 79 -0.39 -8.75 23.53
C PRO A 79 -1.78 -8.20 23.14
N ALA A 80 -1.94 -6.89 23.13
CA ALA A 80 -3.19 -6.23 22.77
C ALA A 80 -3.65 -6.47 21.32
N LEU A 81 -2.76 -6.86 20.40
CA LEU A 81 -3.09 -7.08 19.00
C LEU A 81 -3.56 -8.51 18.68
N ASN A 82 -3.44 -9.46 19.57
CA ASN A 82 -3.84 -10.86 19.36
C ASN A 82 -3.45 -11.42 17.97
N LEU A 83 -2.19 -11.25 17.60
CA LEU A 83 -1.67 -11.58 16.27
C LEU A 83 -1.52 -13.08 16.06
N SER A 84 -1.86 -13.56 14.87
CA SER A 84 -1.47 -14.90 14.39
C SER A 84 0.07 -15.02 14.29
N SER A 85 0.59 -16.22 14.05
CA SER A 85 2.04 -16.42 13.84
C SER A 85 2.58 -15.56 12.67
N GLN A 86 1.83 -15.49 11.56
CA GLN A 86 2.14 -14.61 10.44
C GLN A 86 2.10 -13.13 10.86
N GLY A 87 1.06 -12.73 11.59
CA GLY A 87 0.91 -11.37 12.09
C GLY A 87 2.04 -10.96 13.04
N ARG A 88 2.50 -11.86 13.94
CA ARG A 88 3.66 -11.61 14.83
C ARG A 88 4.94 -11.37 14.05
N TYR A 89 5.20 -12.21 13.04
CA TYR A 89 6.35 -12.03 12.17
C TYR A 89 6.30 -10.67 11.45
N THR A 90 5.19 -10.36 10.76
CA THR A 90 5.05 -9.13 9.98
C THR A 90 5.12 -7.88 10.85
N PHE A 91 4.48 -7.90 12.01
CA PHE A 91 4.56 -6.81 12.99
C PHE A 91 5.99 -6.60 13.49
N SER A 92 6.64 -7.68 13.95
CA SER A 92 8.03 -7.62 14.43
C SER A 92 8.98 -7.07 13.37
N GLN A 93 8.92 -7.59 12.13
CA GLN A 93 9.74 -7.10 11.02
C GLN A 93 9.43 -5.64 10.68
N GLY A 94 8.17 -5.26 10.69
CA GLY A 94 7.72 -3.89 10.45
C GLY A 94 8.30 -2.91 11.47
N VAL A 95 8.10 -3.16 12.77
CA VAL A 95 8.62 -2.30 13.85
C VAL A 95 10.14 -2.21 13.80
N LEU A 96 10.83 -3.35 13.68
CA LEU A 96 12.29 -3.39 13.65
C LEU A 96 12.89 -2.64 12.45
N SER A 97 12.17 -2.57 11.36
CA SER A 97 12.63 -1.92 10.13
C SER A 97 12.29 -0.43 10.07
N THR A 98 11.28 0.02 10.82
CA THR A 98 10.81 1.41 10.79
C THR A 98 11.24 2.24 12.00
N PHE A 99 11.19 1.66 13.21
CA PHE A 99 11.53 2.35 14.46
C PHE A 99 12.98 2.14 14.91
N LEU A 100 13.60 1.04 14.50
CA LEU A 100 14.98 0.72 14.92
C LEU A 100 15.94 0.90 13.75
N GLN A 101 16.51 2.08 13.62
CA GLN A 101 17.37 2.47 12.50
C GLN A 101 18.71 1.70 12.43
N HIS A 102 19.24 1.24 13.59
CA HIS A 102 20.53 0.56 13.67
C HIS A 102 20.41 -0.85 14.22
N SER A 103 21.10 -1.82 13.60
CA SER A 103 21.14 -3.21 14.04
C SER A 103 21.62 -3.36 15.50
N LYS A 104 22.49 -2.50 15.98
CA LYS A 104 22.97 -2.50 17.38
C LYS A 104 21.89 -2.25 18.42
N GLN A 105 20.74 -1.72 18.01
CA GLN A 105 19.61 -1.43 18.90
C GLN A 105 18.55 -2.53 18.91
N LYS A 106 18.68 -3.53 18.04
CA LYS A 106 17.67 -4.58 17.89
C LYS A 106 17.78 -5.69 18.92
N GLY A 107 18.95 -5.91 19.51
CA GLY A 107 19.22 -7.05 20.38
C GLY A 107 18.98 -8.40 19.68
N PHE A 108 20.06 -9.07 19.31
CA PHE A 108 19.98 -10.39 18.68
C PHE A 108 20.67 -11.42 19.56
N LEU A 109 20.09 -12.61 19.67
CA LEU A 109 20.72 -13.74 20.32
C LEU A 109 21.92 -14.21 19.51
N GLU A 110 23.09 -14.19 20.14
CA GLU A 110 24.30 -14.75 19.55
C GLU A 110 24.24 -16.28 19.59
N ASP A 111 24.69 -16.94 18.51
CA ASP A 111 24.71 -18.40 18.43
C ASP A 111 25.89 -18.95 19.28
N PRO A 112 25.63 -19.65 20.39
CA PRO A 112 26.67 -20.15 21.26
C PRO A 112 27.51 -21.27 20.63
N ASN A 113 26.99 -21.92 19.58
CA ASN A 113 27.66 -23.01 18.89
C ASN A 113 28.56 -22.56 17.75
N LYS A 114 28.55 -21.27 17.39
CA LYS A 114 29.40 -20.73 16.34
C LYS A 114 30.51 -19.86 16.92
N PRO A 115 31.79 -20.23 16.69
CA PRO A 115 32.91 -19.43 17.17
C PRO A 115 32.89 -18.06 16.51
N LYS A 116 33.24 -17.02 17.28
CA LYS A 116 33.41 -15.66 16.74
C LYS A 116 34.63 -15.63 15.83
N GLU A 117 34.45 -15.25 14.58
CA GLU A 117 35.54 -14.98 13.63
C GLU A 117 35.93 -13.50 13.69
N GLY A 118 36.96 -13.16 14.43
CA GLY A 118 37.41 -11.79 14.64
C GLY A 118 36.29 -10.93 15.26
N LYS A 119 35.86 -9.84 14.54
CA LYS A 119 34.77 -8.97 14.98
C LYS A 119 33.38 -9.44 14.53
N LYS A 120 33.30 -10.50 13.72
CA LYS A 120 32.04 -10.99 13.16
C LYS A 120 31.30 -11.82 14.19
N LYS A 121 30.07 -11.42 14.49
CA LYS A 121 29.15 -12.14 15.38
C LYS A 121 28.19 -12.98 14.57
N PHE A 122 27.90 -14.18 15.05
CA PHE A 122 26.89 -15.08 14.47
C PHE A 122 25.64 -15.03 15.34
N TYR A 123 24.50 -14.95 14.68
CA TYR A 123 23.20 -14.84 15.34
C TYR A 123 22.36 -16.08 15.04
N ILE A 124 21.47 -16.41 15.98
CA ILE A 124 20.53 -17.51 15.80
C ILE A 124 19.42 -17.04 14.84
N ASN A 125 19.20 -17.83 13.78
CA ASN A 125 18.13 -17.61 12.84
C ASN A 125 17.10 -18.74 12.92
N LYS A 126 15.83 -18.41 12.75
CA LYS A 126 14.73 -19.33 12.51
C LYS A 126 14.08 -19.04 11.16
N SER A 127 13.35 -20.01 10.64
CA SER A 127 12.50 -19.84 9.46
C SER A 127 11.04 -20.01 9.85
N ILE A 128 10.18 -19.22 9.22
CA ILE A 128 8.73 -19.35 9.31
C ILE A 128 8.20 -19.56 7.88
N ALA A 129 7.28 -20.50 7.73
CA ALA A 129 6.66 -20.82 6.45
C ALA A 129 5.23 -20.31 6.41
N PHE A 130 4.80 -19.81 5.25
CA PHE A 130 3.48 -19.26 5.01
C PHE A 130 2.81 -19.99 3.86
N SER A 131 1.71 -20.68 4.14
CA SER A 131 0.80 -21.22 3.12
C SER A 131 -0.17 -20.11 2.71
N LEU A 132 0.04 -19.54 1.51
CA LEU A 132 -0.77 -18.43 1.00
C LEU A 132 -1.80 -18.87 -0.06
N GLU A 133 -1.50 -19.95 -0.78
CA GLU A 133 -2.35 -20.58 -1.79
C GLU A 133 -2.26 -22.10 -1.60
N SER A 134 -3.39 -22.78 -1.58
CA SER A 134 -3.46 -24.22 -1.23
C SER A 134 -2.77 -25.15 -2.22
N ASP A 135 -2.65 -24.71 -3.47
CA ASP A 135 -2.06 -25.43 -4.59
C ASP A 135 -0.59 -25.07 -4.86
N LYS A 136 -0.02 -24.20 -4.04
CA LYS A 136 1.36 -23.73 -4.18
C LYS A 136 2.21 -24.10 -2.96
N PRO A 137 3.54 -24.30 -3.16
CA PRO A 137 4.47 -24.49 -2.06
C PRO A 137 4.47 -23.29 -1.10
N GLU A 138 4.77 -23.54 0.18
CA GLU A 138 4.88 -22.50 1.20
C GLU A 138 6.02 -21.53 0.90
N ILE A 139 5.81 -20.26 1.24
CA ILE A 139 6.86 -19.23 1.20
C ILE A 139 7.60 -19.26 2.53
N SER A 140 8.89 -19.58 2.50
CA SER A 140 9.73 -19.57 3.70
C SER A 140 10.43 -18.22 3.87
N GLN A 141 10.37 -17.68 5.09
CA GLN A 141 11.07 -16.44 5.46
C GLN A 141 11.95 -16.69 6.68
N SER A 142 13.22 -16.33 6.58
CA SER A 142 14.14 -16.42 7.72
C SER A 142 14.13 -15.11 8.53
N TYR A 143 14.29 -15.24 9.84
CA TYR A 143 14.44 -14.09 10.73
C TYR A 143 15.47 -14.38 11.83
N THR A 144 16.11 -13.33 12.31
CA THR A 144 17.07 -13.42 13.42
C THR A 144 16.34 -13.28 14.73
N LEU A 145 16.62 -14.18 15.69
CA LEU A 145 15.99 -14.15 17.01
C LEU A 145 16.41 -12.91 17.80
N LEU A 146 15.40 -12.23 18.37
CA LEU A 146 15.60 -11.12 19.30
C LEU A 146 15.71 -11.64 20.74
N ASP A 147 16.60 -11.04 21.52
CA ASP A 147 16.66 -11.17 22.99
C ASP A 147 16.07 -9.94 23.70
N TRP A 148 16.12 -8.78 23.08
CA TRP A 148 15.52 -7.53 23.55
C TRP A 148 15.23 -6.57 22.38
N CYS A 149 14.48 -5.52 22.65
CA CYS A 149 14.35 -4.36 21.76
C CYS A 149 14.48 -3.06 22.57
N TYR A 150 14.56 -1.91 21.87
CA TYR A 150 14.70 -0.62 22.53
C TYR A 150 13.67 -0.38 23.64
N TYR A 151 12.42 -0.73 23.40
CA TYR A 151 11.32 -0.51 24.34
C TYR A 151 11.41 -1.35 25.61
N LEU A 152 12.09 -2.51 25.55
CA LEU A 152 12.25 -3.44 26.66
C LEU A 152 13.60 -3.28 27.36
N ASP A 153 14.45 -2.32 26.94
CA ASP A 153 15.75 -2.03 27.58
C ASP A 153 15.60 -0.93 28.63
N PRO A 154 15.61 -1.28 29.93
CA PRO A 154 15.48 -0.29 31.01
C PRO A 154 16.54 0.81 30.95
N ASN A 155 17.76 0.49 30.48
CA ASN A 155 18.86 1.46 30.41
C ASN A 155 18.63 2.52 29.31
N ARG A 156 17.88 2.19 28.27
CA ARG A 156 17.55 3.14 27.21
C ARG A 156 16.48 4.11 27.64
N ILE A 157 15.44 3.59 28.28
CA ILE A 157 14.33 4.40 28.81
C ILE A 157 14.79 5.24 30.01
N ALA A 158 15.73 4.73 30.82
CA ALA A 158 16.29 5.45 31.96
C ALA A 158 16.81 6.86 31.65
N LYS A 159 17.17 7.15 30.40
CA LYS A 159 17.61 8.47 29.96
C LYS A 159 16.52 9.54 30.00
N ALA A 160 15.26 9.16 30.10
CA ALA A 160 14.14 10.08 30.23
C ALA A 160 13.91 10.56 31.68
N PHE A 161 14.66 10.01 32.66
CA PHE A 161 14.41 10.24 34.07
C PHE A 161 15.66 10.80 34.79
N ASN A 162 15.42 11.57 35.84
CA ASN A 162 16.43 12.00 36.77
C ASN A 162 16.83 10.87 37.77
N LYS A 163 17.76 11.16 38.68
CA LYS A 163 18.23 10.18 39.69
C LYS A 163 17.12 9.71 40.66
N LYS A 164 16.03 10.47 40.79
CA LYS A 164 14.88 10.10 41.67
C LYS A 164 13.85 9.31 40.89
N GLY A 165 14.03 9.04 39.60
CA GLY A 165 13.07 8.37 38.74
C GLY A 165 11.91 9.25 38.27
N GLU A 166 12.03 10.58 38.39
CA GLU A 166 11.07 11.56 37.86
C GLU A 166 11.44 11.92 36.43
N PHE A 167 10.46 12.23 35.57
CA PHE A 167 10.71 12.68 34.21
C PHE A 167 11.61 13.93 34.19
N LEU A 168 12.47 13.97 33.19
CA LEU A 168 13.13 15.22 32.80
C LEU A 168 12.08 16.15 32.16
N PRO A 169 12.18 17.48 32.35
CA PRO A 169 11.23 18.42 31.74
C PRO A 169 11.24 18.40 30.21
N GLU A 170 12.39 18.09 29.63
CA GLU A 170 12.64 17.94 28.20
C GLU A 170 13.36 16.63 27.94
N ILE A 171 12.78 15.78 27.10
CA ILE A 171 13.24 14.42 26.83
C ILE A 171 13.67 14.33 25.36
N ASN A 172 14.91 13.90 25.12
CA ASN A 172 15.43 13.72 23.77
C ASN A 172 14.76 12.54 23.05
N VAL A 173 14.12 12.85 21.94
CA VAL A 173 13.45 11.88 21.07
C VAL A 173 14.32 11.58 19.86
N LYS A 174 14.41 10.29 19.50
CA LYS A 174 15.22 9.77 18.39
C LYS A 174 14.37 8.93 17.44
N GLY A 175 14.97 8.47 16.35
CA GLY A 175 14.29 7.68 15.32
C GLY A 175 13.65 6.38 15.79
N HIS A 176 13.96 5.87 16.97
CA HIS A 176 13.26 4.74 17.57
C HIS A 176 11.99 5.15 18.34
N HIS A 177 11.74 6.44 18.53
CA HIS A 177 10.44 6.94 19.02
C HIS A 177 9.63 7.56 17.89
N LEU A 178 10.31 8.25 16.97
CA LEU A 178 9.68 8.92 15.83
C LEU A 178 10.41 8.52 14.55
N PRO A 179 9.87 7.57 13.77
CA PRO A 179 10.50 7.05 12.57
C PRO A 179 10.79 8.12 11.53
N GLY A 180 11.96 8.01 10.89
CA GLY A 180 12.38 8.94 9.87
C GLY A 180 12.74 10.32 10.41
N LEU A 181 12.90 10.48 11.73
CA LEU A 181 13.51 11.65 12.31
C LEU A 181 14.99 11.66 11.93
N VAL A 182 15.37 12.64 11.14
CA VAL A 182 16.75 12.78 10.67
C VAL A 182 17.50 13.67 11.67
N GLU A 183 18.50 13.11 12.33
CA GLU A 183 19.43 13.85 13.18
C GLU A 183 20.41 14.68 12.32
N CYS A 184 19.96 15.27 11.21
CA CYS A 184 20.87 15.90 10.30
C CYS A 184 20.77 17.41 10.33
N TYR A 185 21.94 18.04 10.31
CA TYR A 185 22.21 19.41 9.91
C TYR A 185 21.91 20.54 10.91
N ILE A 186 21.19 20.29 11.97
CA ILE A 186 21.03 21.24 13.07
C ILE A 186 21.55 20.53 14.32
N ASN A 187 22.48 21.10 15.04
CA ASN A 187 23.03 20.60 16.31
C ASN A 187 21.96 20.64 17.43
N GLY A 188 20.71 20.36 17.14
CA GLY A 188 19.57 20.33 18.05
C GLY A 188 18.95 18.94 18.06
N GLU A 189 18.93 18.33 19.24
CA GLU A 189 18.13 17.12 19.44
C GLU A 189 16.65 17.52 19.47
N TYR A 190 15.77 16.71 18.87
CA TYR A 190 14.33 16.91 19.00
C TYR A 190 13.92 16.56 20.43
N GLN A 191 13.29 17.51 21.12
CA GLN A 191 12.89 17.39 22.53
C GLN A 191 11.37 17.33 22.66
N GLU A 192 10.92 16.53 23.59
CA GLU A 192 9.52 16.33 23.91
C GLU A 192 9.25 16.57 25.39
N SER A 193 8.03 16.99 25.69
CA SER A 193 7.47 16.96 27.04
C SER A 193 7.29 15.52 27.53
N PRO A 194 7.18 15.29 28.83
CA PRO A 194 6.85 13.98 29.39
C PRO A 194 5.59 13.37 28.74
N SER A 195 4.52 14.14 28.57
CA SER A 195 3.27 13.70 27.91
C SER A 195 3.53 13.26 26.47
N GLY A 196 4.22 14.08 25.67
CA GLY A 196 4.58 13.74 24.31
C GLY A 196 5.45 12.49 24.21
N PHE A 197 6.43 12.37 25.10
CA PHE A 197 7.31 11.18 25.16
C PHE A 197 6.52 9.91 25.49
N ILE A 198 5.62 9.94 26.48
CA ILE A 198 4.76 8.81 26.83
C ILE A 198 3.99 8.35 25.60
N THR A 199 3.36 9.27 24.85
CA THR A 199 2.58 8.88 23.67
C THR A 199 3.44 8.19 22.61
N LEU A 200 4.65 8.71 22.35
CA LEU A 200 5.54 8.14 21.34
C LEU A 200 6.06 6.73 21.69
N LEU A 201 6.11 6.36 22.96
CA LEU A 201 6.45 4.99 23.38
C LEU A 201 5.43 3.95 22.90
N PHE A 202 4.18 4.34 22.70
CA PHE A 202 3.09 3.45 22.25
C PHE A 202 2.70 3.63 20.80
N LEU A 203 3.32 4.57 20.09
CA LEU A 203 3.09 4.79 18.65
C LEU A 203 3.23 3.51 17.81
N PRO A 204 4.22 2.61 18.02
CA PRO A 204 4.35 1.39 17.24
C PRO A 204 3.11 0.48 17.27
N ILE A 205 2.33 0.52 18.34
CA ILE A 205 1.14 -0.33 18.53
C ILE A 205 -0.01 0.09 17.61
N ALA A 206 -0.16 1.41 17.38
CA ALA A 206 -1.23 1.94 16.53
C ALA A 206 -0.91 1.85 15.04
N CYS A 207 0.36 1.81 14.67
CA CYS A 207 0.80 1.85 13.28
C CYS A 207 0.58 0.54 12.53
N ASN A 208 0.47 0.67 11.21
CA ASN A 208 0.51 -0.45 10.28
C ASN A 208 1.82 -0.43 9.49
N TYR A 209 2.29 -1.64 9.15
CA TYR A 209 3.59 -1.83 8.52
C TYR A 209 3.43 -2.58 7.22
N TYR A 210 4.17 -2.14 6.17
CA TYR A 210 4.19 -2.82 4.89
C TYR A 210 5.62 -2.88 4.35
N LEU A 211 5.94 -3.99 3.70
CA LEU A 211 7.18 -4.16 2.98
C LEU A 211 6.98 -3.77 1.52
N LEU A 212 7.73 -2.78 1.05
CA LEU A 212 7.70 -2.26 -0.32
C LEU A 212 8.90 -2.78 -1.13
N PRO A 213 8.75 -3.02 -2.44
CA PRO A 213 9.90 -3.27 -3.32
C PRO A 213 10.69 -1.96 -3.58
N PRO A 214 12.00 -2.01 -3.88
CA PRO A 214 12.95 -3.02 -3.41
C PRO A 214 13.44 -2.69 -1.99
N ARG A 215 13.21 -3.58 -1.04
CA ARG A 215 13.73 -3.48 0.35
C ARG A 215 13.44 -2.15 1.07
N ARG A 216 12.27 -1.56 0.82
CA ARG A 216 11.76 -0.37 1.51
C ARG A 216 10.61 -0.76 2.42
N TYR A 217 10.25 0.14 3.33
CA TYR A 217 9.14 -0.07 4.25
C TYR A 217 8.21 1.13 4.21
N ALA A 218 6.92 0.87 4.34
CA ALA A 218 5.93 1.89 4.63
C ALA A 218 5.45 1.74 6.07
N LEU A 219 5.54 2.82 6.81
CA LEU A 219 4.91 2.99 8.11
C LEU A 219 3.66 3.82 7.89
N VAL A 220 2.49 3.26 8.19
CA VAL A 220 1.21 3.95 8.06
C VAL A 220 0.72 4.35 9.44
N ILE A 221 0.58 5.66 9.65
CA ILE A 221 0.13 6.28 10.90
C ILE A 221 -1.32 6.73 10.70
N PRO A 222 -2.30 6.09 11.36
CA PRO A 222 -3.71 6.47 11.24
C PRO A 222 -4.03 7.74 12.03
N GLU A 223 -4.97 8.54 11.54
CA GLU A 223 -5.63 9.57 12.32
C GLU A 223 -6.79 8.96 13.12
N VAL A 224 -6.57 8.82 14.43
CA VAL A 224 -7.59 8.27 15.34
C VAL A 224 -8.36 9.43 15.96
N THR A 225 -9.68 9.37 15.88
CA THR A 225 -10.59 10.41 16.42
C THR A 225 -11.46 9.93 17.59
N ASN A 226 -11.52 8.61 17.82
CA ASN A 226 -12.21 8.01 18.96
C ASN A 226 -11.46 6.76 19.45
N LEU A 227 -10.97 6.81 20.68
CA LEU A 227 -10.11 5.75 21.24
C LEU A 227 -10.87 4.44 21.48
N LEU A 228 -12.11 4.51 21.97
CA LEU A 228 -12.90 3.30 22.28
C LEU A 228 -13.28 2.56 20.99
N ALA A 229 -13.73 3.29 19.97
CA ALA A 229 -14.02 2.71 18.66
C ALA A 229 -12.75 2.13 17.99
N TRP A 230 -11.63 2.85 18.10
CA TRP A 230 -10.35 2.38 17.61
C TRP A 230 -9.89 1.07 18.27
N VAL A 231 -9.90 1.01 19.60
CA VAL A 231 -9.49 -0.18 20.35
C VAL A 231 -10.29 -1.41 19.94
N GLN A 232 -11.61 -1.28 19.86
CA GLN A 232 -12.48 -2.39 19.47
C GLN A 232 -12.16 -2.88 18.05
N ARG A 233 -12.00 -1.95 17.10
CA ARG A 233 -11.75 -2.23 15.71
C ARG A 233 -10.35 -2.81 15.48
N ARG A 234 -9.32 -2.20 16.08
CA ARG A 234 -7.93 -2.62 15.90
C ARG A 234 -7.68 -4.04 16.38
N ARG A 235 -8.33 -4.45 17.46
CA ARG A 235 -8.27 -5.84 17.96
C ARG A 235 -8.84 -6.85 16.97
N GLN A 236 -9.88 -6.49 16.22
CA GLN A 236 -10.45 -7.36 15.19
C GLN A 236 -9.59 -7.43 13.93
N LEU A 237 -8.94 -6.34 13.56
CA LEU A 237 -8.13 -6.21 12.34
C LEU A 237 -6.66 -6.64 12.51
N SER A 238 -6.28 -7.17 13.67
CA SER A 238 -4.88 -7.46 13.98
C SER A 238 -4.34 -8.76 13.39
N ASN A 239 -5.18 -9.58 12.77
CA ASN A 239 -4.81 -10.90 12.23
C ASN A 239 -4.34 -10.78 10.76
N ARG A 240 -3.12 -10.27 10.55
CA ARG A 240 -2.57 -10.04 9.21
C ARG A 240 -1.78 -11.24 8.70
N SER A 241 -1.97 -11.54 7.42
CA SER A 241 -1.18 -12.52 6.69
C SER A 241 0.12 -11.89 6.14
N TYR A 242 1.07 -12.74 5.74
CA TYR A 242 2.27 -12.28 5.04
C TYR A 242 1.94 -11.59 3.70
N LYS A 243 0.87 -12.02 3.01
CA LYS A 243 0.38 -11.39 1.78
C LYS A 243 -0.03 -9.93 2.02
N ASP A 244 -0.71 -9.67 3.13
CA ASP A 244 -1.16 -8.33 3.50
C ASP A 244 -0.02 -7.41 3.91
N PHE A 245 1.09 -7.98 4.39
CA PHE A 245 2.30 -7.24 4.74
C PHE A 245 3.06 -6.70 3.50
N ARG A 246 2.85 -7.29 2.33
CA ARG A 246 3.51 -6.88 1.08
C ARG A 246 2.64 -5.88 0.35
N ALA A 247 3.09 -4.63 0.20
CA ALA A 247 2.42 -3.61 -0.57
C ALA A 247 3.29 -3.18 -1.77
N PRO A 248 2.73 -3.03 -2.96
CA PRO A 248 3.49 -2.62 -4.14
C PRO A 248 3.93 -1.15 -4.12
N SER A 249 3.18 -0.25 -3.45
CA SER A 249 3.55 1.16 -3.29
C SER A 249 3.13 1.73 -1.93
N ALA A 250 3.65 2.91 -1.59
CA ALA A 250 3.29 3.62 -0.37
C ALA A 250 1.84 4.16 -0.42
N GLY A 251 1.39 4.60 -1.59
CA GLY A 251 0.01 5.01 -1.80
C GLY A 251 -0.96 3.85 -1.57
N GLU A 252 -0.64 2.68 -2.11
CA GLU A 252 -1.40 1.46 -1.91
C GLU A 252 -1.42 1.02 -0.44
N ALA A 253 -0.31 1.11 0.28
CA ALA A 253 -0.24 0.79 1.71
C ALA A 253 -1.22 1.63 2.55
N GLY A 254 -1.32 2.93 2.25
CA GLY A 254 -2.27 3.82 2.92
C GLY A 254 -3.73 3.53 2.57
N LEU A 255 -4.04 3.31 1.29
CA LEU A 255 -5.39 2.93 0.87
C LEU A 255 -5.84 1.60 1.48
N ARG A 256 -4.93 0.62 1.66
CA ARG A 256 -5.24 -0.63 2.37
C ARG A 256 -5.73 -0.40 3.78
N LEU A 257 -5.02 0.44 4.54
CA LEU A 257 -5.48 0.78 5.88
C LEU A 257 -6.88 1.40 5.85
N LEU A 258 -7.08 2.41 4.99
CA LEU A 258 -8.36 3.10 4.91
C LEU A 258 -9.49 2.18 4.44
N LEU A 259 -9.22 1.24 3.54
CA LEU A 259 -10.17 0.23 3.09
C LEU A 259 -10.53 -0.75 4.21
N GLU A 260 -9.56 -1.24 4.98
CA GLU A 260 -9.79 -2.10 6.14
C GLU A 260 -10.69 -1.41 7.16
N GLU A 261 -10.47 -0.12 7.39
CA GLU A 261 -11.29 0.70 8.26
C GLU A 261 -12.70 0.94 7.70
N TRP A 262 -12.84 1.05 6.39
CA TRP A 262 -14.11 1.30 5.71
C TRP A 262 -15.00 0.05 5.64
N THR A 263 -14.43 -1.13 5.40
CA THR A 263 -15.16 -2.39 5.21
C THR A 263 -15.63 -3.05 6.49
N SER A 264 -15.18 -2.60 7.67
CA SER A 264 -15.63 -3.16 8.94
C SER A 264 -17.02 -2.63 9.32
N GLU A 265 -18.05 -3.07 8.60
CA GLU A 265 -19.43 -2.56 8.62
C GLU A 265 -20.17 -2.69 9.97
N ASN A 266 -19.72 -3.56 10.88
CA ASN A 266 -20.44 -3.88 12.11
C ASN A 266 -20.20 -2.89 13.27
N LEU A 267 -19.32 -1.91 13.09
CA LEU A 267 -18.98 -0.95 14.12
C LEU A 267 -19.31 0.46 13.62
N LYS A 268 -20.21 1.16 14.34
CA LYS A 268 -20.62 2.52 14.01
C LYS A 268 -19.46 3.48 13.82
N PRO A 269 -19.62 4.44 12.92
CA PRO A 269 -18.58 5.04 12.15
C PRO A 269 -17.88 6.17 12.89
N GLN A 270 -16.67 5.87 13.39
CA GLN A 270 -15.68 6.90 13.28
C GLN A 270 -14.61 6.33 12.36
N LYS A 271 -14.76 6.64 11.10
CA LYS A 271 -13.87 6.20 10.04
C LYS A 271 -12.53 6.86 10.27
N VAL A 272 -11.47 6.08 10.28
CA VAL A 272 -10.15 6.61 9.98
C VAL A 272 -10.18 6.93 8.48
N ASP A 273 -10.43 8.18 8.14
CA ASP A 273 -10.51 8.64 6.74
C ASP A 273 -9.20 9.29 6.26
N TYR A 274 -8.22 9.38 7.16
CA TYR A 274 -6.92 9.97 6.91
C TYR A 274 -5.79 9.17 7.54
N CYS A 275 -4.67 9.07 6.82
CA CYS A 275 -3.42 8.54 7.36
C CYS A 275 -2.21 9.23 6.74
N GLU A 276 -1.08 9.18 7.43
CA GLU A 276 0.22 9.50 6.87
C GLU A 276 1.02 8.22 6.62
N VAL A 277 1.60 8.11 5.43
CA VAL A 277 2.47 7.00 5.08
C VAL A 277 3.90 7.50 4.97
N TYR A 278 4.76 7.02 5.85
CA TYR A 278 6.19 7.29 5.81
C TYR A 278 6.88 6.18 5.02
N GLN A 279 7.34 6.50 3.82
CA GLN A 279 8.18 5.60 3.06
C GLN A 279 9.61 5.70 3.59
N LEU A 280 10.12 4.59 4.10
CA LEU A 280 11.43 4.47 4.73
C LEU A 280 12.32 3.54 3.91
N GLY A 281 13.61 3.87 3.80
CA GLY A 281 14.55 3.06 3.06
C GLY A 281 15.99 3.54 3.22
N LYS A 282 16.93 2.83 2.59
CA LYS A 282 18.33 3.23 2.53
C LYS A 282 18.53 4.27 1.44
N GLN A 283 19.38 5.26 1.73
CA GLN A 283 19.85 6.17 0.69
C GLN A 283 21.11 5.60 0.02
N PRO A 284 21.27 5.76 -1.31
CA PRO A 284 22.42 5.20 -2.03
C PRO A 284 23.79 5.74 -1.56
N TRP A 285 23.82 6.96 -1.05
CA TRP A 285 25.06 7.63 -0.59
C TRP A 285 25.43 7.36 0.88
N ASP A 286 24.53 6.76 1.64
CA ASP A 286 24.75 6.44 3.04
C ASP A 286 24.46 4.96 3.32
N GLY A 287 25.50 4.16 3.23
CA GLY A 287 25.42 2.72 3.49
C GLY A 287 25.17 2.36 4.96
N GLN A 288 25.26 3.34 5.89
CA GLN A 288 25.13 3.10 7.32
C GLN A 288 23.73 3.37 7.85
N GLN A 289 22.96 4.26 7.22
CA GLN A 289 21.61 4.64 7.67
C GLN A 289 20.53 3.85 6.90
N SER A 290 19.85 2.97 7.61
CA SER A 290 18.64 2.31 7.13
C SER A 290 17.44 2.93 7.83
N GLY A 291 16.35 3.19 7.09
CA GLY A 291 15.12 3.75 7.66
C GLY A 291 15.00 5.26 7.57
N LEU A 292 15.78 5.90 6.67
CA LEU A 292 15.57 7.30 6.34
C LEU A 292 14.21 7.52 5.70
N LYS A 293 13.55 8.58 6.10
CA LYS A 293 12.29 9.01 5.50
C LYS A 293 12.55 9.54 4.08
N GLN A 294 12.12 8.81 3.07
CA GLN A 294 12.28 9.17 1.66
C GLN A 294 11.14 10.03 1.16
N ALA A 295 9.92 9.75 1.64
CA ALA A 295 8.71 10.47 1.28
C ALA A 295 7.66 10.35 2.38
N VAL A 296 6.75 11.32 2.43
CA VAL A 296 5.54 11.28 3.27
C VAL A 296 4.33 11.50 2.36
N TYR A 297 3.44 10.54 2.38
CA TYR A 297 2.16 10.63 1.68
C TYR A 297 1.07 10.94 2.71
N ARG A 298 0.29 11.99 2.45
CA ARG A 298 -0.88 12.34 3.24
C ARG A 298 -2.11 11.91 2.47
N ILE A 299 -2.77 10.86 2.96
CA ILE A 299 -3.80 10.16 2.21
C ILE A 299 -5.13 10.35 2.91
N ARG A 300 -6.08 10.93 2.18
CA ARG A 300 -7.49 10.97 2.53
C ARG A 300 -8.27 10.33 1.40
N ALA A 301 -9.16 9.39 1.71
CA ALA A 301 -9.95 8.70 0.71
C ALA A 301 -11.46 8.85 1.01
N SER A 302 -12.22 9.24 -0.02
CA SER A 302 -13.68 9.19 0.02
C SER A 302 -14.18 7.75 -0.19
N ASP A 303 -15.45 7.50 0.15
CA ASP A 303 -16.11 6.22 -0.09
C ASP A 303 -16.01 5.80 -1.58
N ALA A 304 -16.13 6.76 -2.50
CA ALA A 304 -16.00 6.50 -3.93
C ALA A 304 -14.59 6.03 -4.32
N ILE A 305 -13.54 6.64 -3.76
CA ILE A 305 -12.14 6.23 -3.97
C ILE A 305 -11.93 4.83 -3.41
N LEU A 306 -12.45 4.54 -2.21
CA LEU A 306 -12.29 3.23 -1.58
C LEU A 306 -13.04 2.13 -2.34
N ALA A 307 -14.21 2.41 -2.90
CA ALA A 307 -14.94 1.48 -3.74
C ALA A 307 -14.17 1.11 -5.03
N ILE A 308 -13.60 2.10 -5.72
CA ILE A 308 -12.73 1.87 -6.89
C ILE A 308 -11.50 1.05 -6.49
N TYR A 309 -10.86 1.39 -5.38
CA TYR A 309 -9.69 0.69 -4.88
C TYR A 309 -10.00 -0.76 -4.46
N GLN A 310 -11.17 -1.01 -3.85
CA GLN A 310 -11.65 -2.35 -3.50
C GLN A 310 -11.79 -3.23 -4.76
N SER A 311 -12.38 -2.69 -5.83
CA SER A 311 -12.47 -3.38 -7.11
C SER A 311 -11.07 -3.67 -7.69
N ALA A 312 -10.16 -2.69 -7.61
CA ALA A 312 -8.79 -2.85 -8.11
C ALA A 312 -8.03 -3.98 -7.38
N ILE A 313 -8.12 -4.08 -6.04
CA ILE A 313 -7.50 -5.18 -5.28
C ILE A 313 -8.05 -6.54 -5.71
N ALA A 314 -9.36 -6.64 -5.92
CA ALA A 314 -9.99 -7.89 -6.34
C ALA A 314 -9.57 -8.31 -7.75
N LEU A 315 -9.41 -7.36 -8.66
CA LEU A 315 -9.07 -7.59 -10.07
C LEU A 315 -7.56 -7.81 -10.29
N PHE A 316 -6.71 -7.24 -9.43
CA PHE A 316 -5.25 -7.30 -9.56
C PHE A 316 -4.58 -7.90 -8.30
N PRO A 317 -4.93 -9.14 -7.89
CA PRO A 317 -4.37 -9.73 -6.70
C PRO A 317 -2.89 -10.08 -6.88
N SER A 318 -2.13 -10.01 -5.79
CA SER A 318 -0.80 -10.61 -5.74
C SER A 318 -0.89 -12.14 -5.83
N LYS A 319 0.02 -12.78 -6.59
CA LYS A 319 0.00 -14.22 -6.88
C LYS A 319 1.26 -14.90 -6.35
N VAL A 320 1.14 -16.12 -5.88
CA VAL A 320 2.32 -16.94 -5.55
C VAL A 320 2.90 -17.50 -6.85
N ARG A 321 4.20 -17.27 -7.06
CA ARG A 321 4.97 -17.81 -8.18
C ARG A 321 5.97 -18.83 -7.65
N VAL A 322 6.31 -19.80 -8.47
CA VAL A 322 7.27 -20.85 -8.14
C VAL A 322 8.41 -20.76 -9.14
N THR A 323 9.66 -20.78 -8.65
CA THR A 323 10.85 -20.82 -9.48
C THR A 323 11.09 -22.23 -10.03
N ASP A 324 11.92 -22.38 -11.03
CA ASP A 324 12.34 -23.70 -11.57
C ASP A 324 13.01 -24.59 -10.51
N LYS A 325 13.51 -23.99 -9.43
CA LYS A 325 14.09 -24.68 -8.27
C LYS A 325 13.07 -25.10 -7.21
N GLY A 326 11.78 -24.82 -7.43
CA GLY A 326 10.70 -25.12 -6.49
C GLY A 326 10.55 -24.13 -5.33
N GLU A 327 11.26 -23.01 -5.35
CA GLU A 327 11.12 -21.95 -4.35
C GLU A 327 9.93 -21.06 -4.69
N SER A 328 9.13 -20.73 -3.67
CA SER A 328 7.94 -19.88 -3.84
C SER A 328 8.21 -18.44 -3.42
N TRP A 329 7.61 -17.49 -4.15
CA TRP A 329 7.66 -16.08 -3.82
C TRP A 329 6.35 -15.36 -4.19
N LEU A 330 6.08 -14.22 -3.57
CA LEU A 330 4.88 -13.44 -3.83
C LEU A 330 5.16 -12.38 -4.90
N ALA A 331 4.58 -12.57 -6.08
CA ALA A 331 4.60 -11.60 -7.16
C ALA A 331 3.52 -10.54 -6.93
N LEU A 332 3.93 -9.28 -6.82
CA LEU A 332 3.01 -8.15 -6.65
C LEU A 332 2.48 -7.70 -8.01
N SER A 333 1.22 -7.25 -8.06
CA SER A 333 0.66 -6.64 -9.26
C SER A 333 1.45 -5.38 -9.63
N LYS A 334 1.66 -5.16 -10.92
CA LYS A 334 2.22 -3.90 -11.47
C LYS A 334 1.14 -2.85 -11.74
N VAL A 335 -0.10 -3.29 -11.94
CA VAL A 335 -1.26 -2.43 -12.23
C VAL A 335 -1.77 -1.74 -10.97
N LEU A 336 -1.86 -2.48 -9.86
CA LEU A 336 -2.43 -1.99 -8.61
C LEU A 336 -1.73 -0.72 -8.07
N PRO A 337 -0.37 -0.62 -8.01
CA PRO A 337 0.29 0.59 -7.51
C PRO A 337 0.03 1.80 -8.39
N TRP A 338 -0.03 1.63 -9.71
CA TRP A 338 -0.36 2.72 -10.62
C TRP A 338 -1.78 3.26 -10.41
N ILE A 339 -2.78 2.38 -10.24
CA ILE A 339 -4.15 2.78 -9.90
C ILE A 339 -4.18 3.48 -8.53
N ALA A 340 -3.58 2.86 -7.52
CA ALA A 340 -3.56 3.40 -6.15
C ALA A 340 -2.92 4.79 -6.08
N ASP A 341 -1.78 4.99 -6.74
CA ASP A 341 -1.09 6.27 -6.76
C ASP A 341 -1.92 7.36 -7.46
N ASN A 342 -2.66 7.03 -8.52
CA ASN A 342 -3.60 7.96 -9.15
C ASN A 342 -4.74 8.35 -8.19
N LEU A 343 -5.34 7.37 -7.52
CA LEU A 343 -6.43 7.62 -6.56
C LEU A 343 -5.97 8.49 -5.39
N VAL A 344 -4.80 8.22 -4.83
CA VAL A 344 -4.19 9.02 -3.75
C VAL A 344 -3.94 10.46 -4.18
N MET A 345 -3.58 10.68 -5.45
CA MET A 345 -3.39 12.01 -6.02
C MET A 345 -4.69 12.72 -6.40
N GLY A 346 -5.86 12.11 -6.14
CA GLY A 346 -7.16 12.65 -6.56
C GLY A 346 -7.36 12.67 -8.08
N LYS A 347 -6.66 11.81 -8.81
CA LYS A 347 -6.78 11.67 -10.27
C LYS A 347 -7.71 10.51 -10.62
N PRO A 348 -8.31 10.51 -11.81
CA PRO A 348 -8.95 9.32 -12.34
C PRO A 348 -8.00 8.11 -12.29
N TRP A 349 -8.52 6.92 -11.99
CA TRP A 349 -7.72 5.71 -11.82
C TRP A 349 -6.87 5.37 -13.05
N TYR A 350 -7.33 5.72 -14.25
CA TYR A 350 -6.66 5.48 -15.54
C TYR A 350 -5.65 6.57 -15.94
N SER A 351 -5.44 7.60 -15.12
CA SER A 351 -4.51 8.69 -15.44
C SER A 351 -3.10 8.17 -15.69
N GLN A 352 -2.41 8.80 -16.64
CA GLN A 352 -1.06 8.40 -17.07
C GLN A 352 -1.00 6.97 -17.65
N PHE A 353 -2.12 6.46 -18.18
CA PHE A 353 -2.16 5.14 -18.83
C PHE A 353 -1.13 5.02 -19.96
N TYR A 354 -0.90 6.11 -20.67
CA TYR A 354 0.12 6.18 -21.70
C TYR A 354 1.53 5.83 -21.19
N GLU A 355 1.96 6.44 -20.08
CA GLU A 355 3.28 6.18 -19.50
C GLU A 355 3.35 4.80 -18.87
N PHE A 356 2.28 4.39 -18.20
CA PHE A 356 2.17 3.06 -17.60
C PHE A 356 2.33 1.96 -18.66
N ARG A 357 1.61 2.05 -19.78
CA ARG A 357 1.70 1.08 -20.88
C ARG A 357 3.09 1.03 -21.50
N LYS A 358 3.74 2.18 -21.65
CA LYS A 358 5.10 2.28 -22.20
C LYS A 358 6.15 1.64 -21.30
N ALA A 359 5.99 1.78 -19.97
CA ALA A 359 6.92 1.23 -18.98
C ALA A 359 6.68 -0.25 -18.68
N ASN A 360 5.47 -0.77 -18.96
CA ASN A 360 5.05 -2.13 -18.62
C ASN A 360 4.47 -2.83 -19.86
N ASP A 361 5.25 -3.70 -20.46
CA ASP A 361 4.84 -4.46 -21.65
C ASP A 361 3.69 -5.43 -21.36
N MET A 362 3.59 -5.91 -20.12
CA MET A 362 2.53 -6.79 -19.66
C MET A 362 1.60 -6.04 -18.69
N TYR A 363 0.39 -5.77 -19.11
CA TYR A 363 -0.68 -5.28 -18.26
C TYR A 363 -1.83 -6.28 -18.22
N GLU A 364 -2.46 -6.40 -17.06
CA GLU A 364 -3.55 -7.35 -16.84
C GLU A 364 -4.83 -6.84 -17.51
N ARG A 365 -4.96 -7.09 -18.81
CA ARG A 365 -6.01 -6.54 -19.67
C ARG A 365 -7.43 -6.87 -19.20
N LYS A 366 -7.68 -8.11 -18.75
CA LYS A 366 -9.00 -8.53 -18.23
C LYS A 366 -9.45 -7.67 -17.05
N GLY A 367 -8.54 -7.42 -16.11
CA GLY A 367 -8.80 -6.55 -14.95
C GLY A 367 -9.06 -5.10 -15.38
N LEU A 368 -8.28 -4.56 -16.33
CA LEU A 368 -8.50 -3.20 -16.84
C LEU A 368 -9.84 -3.04 -17.55
N ILE A 369 -10.29 -4.08 -18.26
CA ILE A 369 -11.63 -4.10 -18.88
C ILE A 369 -12.71 -4.01 -17.79
N ALA A 370 -12.62 -4.83 -16.74
CA ALA A 370 -13.57 -4.80 -15.63
C ALA A 370 -13.54 -3.43 -14.91
N MET A 371 -12.38 -2.81 -14.76
CA MET A 371 -12.27 -1.46 -14.16
C MET A 371 -13.01 -0.37 -14.95
N THR A 372 -13.35 -0.58 -16.22
CA THR A 372 -14.08 0.42 -17.02
C THR A 372 -15.49 0.70 -16.52
N GLU A 373 -16.09 -0.18 -15.69
CA GLU A 373 -17.37 0.08 -15.00
C GLU A 373 -17.31 1.25 -13.99
N HIS A 374 -16.11 1.64 -13.58
CA HIS A 374 -15.90 2.81 -12.73
C HIS A 374 -15.69 4.12 -13.52
N LEU A 375 -15.89 4.12 -14.83
CA LEU A 375 -15.87 5.34 -15.63
C LEU A 375 -17.11 6.20 -15.34
N GLN A 376 -16.92 7.51 -15.27
CA GLN A 376 -18.02 8.45 -15.14
C GLN A 376 -18.79 8.57 -16.46
N ASN A 377 -20.05 9.02 -16.43
CA ASN A 377 -20.89 9.09 -17.63
C ASN A 377 -20.23 9.80 -18.82
N HIS A 378 -19.56 10.94 -18.57
CA HIS A 378 -18.89 11.68 -19.64
C HIS A 378 -17.62 10.98 -20.16
N GLU A 379 -16.93 10.23 -19.30
CA GLU A 379 -15.80 9.39 -19.65
C GLU A 379 -16.25 8.21 -20.51
N GLN A 380 -17.38 7.59 -20.13
CA GLN A 380 -17.97 6.48 -20.88
C GLN A 380 -18.35 6.90 -22.31
N ILE A 381 -18.86 8.13 -22.50
CA ILE A 381 -19.19 8.65 -23.84
C ILE A 381 -17.96 8.66 -24.74
N LEU A 382 -16.82 9.20 -24.26
CA LEU A 382 -15.58 9.20 -25.03
C LEU A 382 -15.06 7.79 -25.25
N PHE A 383 -15.07 6.97 -24.22
CA PHE A 383 -14.62 5.58 -24.25
C PHE A 383 -15.37 4.77 -25.33
N ASP A 384 -16.71 4.82 -25.32
CA ASP A 384 -17.56 4.12 -26.29
C ASP A 384 -17.37 4.64 -27.71
N ALA A 385 -17.23 5.95 -27.89
CA ALA A 385 -16.96 6.56 -29.20
C ALA A 385 -15.63 6.06 -29.80
N VAL A 386 -14.59 5.96 -28.97
CA VAL A 386 -13.28 5.46 -29.38
C VAL A 386 -13.34 3.96 -29.65
N GLN A 387 -13.95 3.15 -28.78
CA GLN A 387 -14.08 1.71 -29.00
C GLN A 387 -14.87 1.39 -30.26
N GLY A 388 -16.00 2.07 -30.50
CA GLY A 388 -16.80 1.87 -31.70
C GLY A 388 -16.03 2.26 -32.98
N SER A 389 -15.25 3.33 -32.94
CA SER A 389 -14.43 3.73 -34.09
C SER A 389 -13.24 2.79 -34.30
N PHE A 390 -12.63 2.30 -33.22
CA PHE A 390 -11.56 1.31 -33.29
C PHE A 390 -12.05 -0.03 -33.86
N SER A 391 -13.25 -0.47 -33.49
CA SER A 391 -13.91 -1.63 -34.08
C SER A 391 -14.01 -1.53 -35.60
N ASN A 392 -14.48 -0.38 -36.11
CA ASN A 392 -14.57 -0.13 -37.55
C ASN A 392 -13.19 -0.03 -38.24
N TYR A 393 -12.19 0.52 -37.55
CA TYR A 393 -10.81 0.52 -38.05
C TYR A 393 -10.28 -0.91 -38.18
N LEU A 394 -10.43 -1.71 -37.15
CA LEU A 394 -9.98 -3.10 -37.11
C LEU A 394 -10.62 -3.93 -38.21
N ARG A 395 -11.98 -3.82 -38.39
CA ARG A 395 -12.69 -4.49 -39.47
C ARG A 395 -12.12 -4.16 -40.84
N LYS A 396 -11.86 -2.88 -41.15
CA LYS A 396 -11.24 -2.47 -42.43
C LYS A 396 -9.85 -3.07 -42.62
N GLN A 397 -9.04 -3.21 -41.54
CA GLN A 397 -7.72 -3.81 -41.68
C GLN A 397 -7.82 -5.33 -41.93
N PHE A 398 -8.76 -6.03 -41.28
CA PHE A 398 -8.99 -7.45 -41.55
C PHE A 398 -9.51 -7.68 -43.00
N GLU A 399 -10.46 -6.88 -43.46
CA GLU A 399 -10.95 -6.94 -44.85
C GLU A 399 -9.82 -6.72 -45.85
N PHE A 400 -8.96 -5.71 -45.61
CA PHE A 400 -7.80 -5.44 -46.45
C PHE A 400 -6.81 -6.60 -46.48
N ARG A 401 -6.53 -7.19 -45.29
CA ARG A 401 -5.61 -8.33 -45.18
C ARG A 401 -6.16 -9.57 -45.86
N LYS A 402 -7.46 -9.87 -45.65
CA LYS A 402 -8.19 -10.95 -46.32
C LYS A 402 -8.12 -10.79 -47.84
N SER A 403 -8.40 -9.59 -48.36
CA SER A 403 -8.32 -9.29 -49.81
C SER A 403 -6.92 -9.52 -50.35
N LYS A 404 -5.87 -9.12 -49.60
CA LYS A 404 -4.47 -9.30 -50.02
C LYS A 404 -4.06 -10.77 -50.06
N LEU A 405 -4.59 -11.59 -49.18
CA LEU A 405 -4.27 -13.04 -49.07
C LEU A 405 -5.16 -13.90 -49.98
N GLY A 406 -6.29 -13.39 -50.46
CA GLY A 406 -7.27 -14.15 -51.24
C GLY A 406 -7.99 -15.24 -50.49
N ARG A 407 -7.87 -15.25 -49.14
CA ARG A 407 -8.48 -16.21 -48.23
C ARG A 407 -8.77 -15.61 -46.86
N ASP A 408 -9.57 -16.33 -46.05
CA ASP A 408 -9.81 -15.96 -44.65
C ASP A 408 -8.52 -16.09 -43.81
N LEU A 409 -8.41 -15.24 -42.77
CA LEU A 409 -7.34 -15.28 -41.79
C LEU A 409 -7.54 -16.42 -40.80
N ASN A 410 -6.48 -17.18 -40.53
CA ASN A 410 -6.49 -18.12 -39.41
C ASN A 410 -6.37 -17.39 -38.06
N SER A 411 -6.52 -18.11 -36.93
CA SER A 411 -6.52 -17.53 -35.59
C SER A 411 -5.25 -16.75 -35.26
N LYS A 412 -4.08 -17.28 -35.63
CA LYS A 412 -2.79 -16.62 -35.41
C LYS A 412 -2.66 -15.33 -36.25
N GLU A 413 -3.05 -15.38 -37.53
CA GLU A 413 -3.03 -14.21 -38.39
C GLU A 413 -4.00 -13.11 -37.92
N LYS A 414 -5.17 -13.50 -37.37
CA LYS A 414 -6.10 -12.57 -36.71
C LYS A 414 -5.46 -11.89 -35.50
N GLN A 415 -4.77 -12.66 -34.66
CA GLN A 415 -4.08 -12.13 -33.48
C GLN A 415 -2.94 -11.16 -33.87
N ASP A 416 -2.10 -11.55 -34.82
CA ASP A 416 -1.01 -10.72 -35.34
C ASP A 416 -1.53 -9.41 -35.93
N GLU A 417 -2.60 -9.46 -36.75
CA GLU A 417 -3.20 -8.27 -37.35
C GLU A 417 -3.90 -7.38 -36.31
N TYR A 418 -4.52 -8.00 -35.28
CA TYR A 418 -5.10 -7.27 -34.15
C TYR A 418 -4.01 -6.49 -33.41
N SER A 419 -2.92 -7.15 -33.02
CA SER A 419 -1.80 -6.53 -32.31
C SER A 419 -1.17 -5.39 -33.15
N ALA A 420 -0.87 -5.67 -34.42
CA ALA A 420 -0.31 -4.66 -35.32
C ALA A 420 -1.26 -3.46 -35.54
N THR A 421 -2.57 -3.70 -35.62
CA THR A 421 -3.57 -2.63 -35.79
C THR A 421 -3.73 -1.81 -34.52
N THR A 422 -3.72 -2.48 -33.36
CA THR A 422 -3.76 -1.82 -32.06
C THR A 422 -2.54 -0.90 -31.88
N ASP A 423 -1.36 -1.38 -32.18
CA ASP A 423 -0.12 -0.60 -32.08
C ASP A 423 -0.12 0.60 -33.02
N LYS A 424 -0.58 0.43 -34.27
CA LYS A 424 -0.74 1.54 -35.22
C LYS A 424 -1.72 2.60 -34.74
N ALA A 425 -2.86 2.19 -34.18
CA ALA A 425 -3.87 3.12 -33.65
C ALA A 425 -3.33 3.89 -32.44
N ILE A 426 -2.70 3.19 -31.52
CA ILE A 426 -2.07 3.78 -30.33
C ILE A 426 -0.95 4.74 -30.76
N TYR A 427 -0.03 4.31 -31.64
CA TYR A 427 1.06 5.16 -32.13
C TYR A 427 0.53 6.47 -32.76
N ARG A 428 -0.53 6.37 -33.56
CA ARG A 428 -1.16 7.54 -34.21
C ARG A 428 -1.70 8.54 -33.19
N LEU A 429 -2.32 8.08 -32.11
CA LEU A 429 -2.98 8.91 -31.09
C LEU A 429 -2.04 9.29 -29.94
N GLN A 430 -0.91 8.60 -29.82
CA GLN A 430 0.13 8.83 -28.83
C GLN A 430 1.12 9.93 -29.26
N ARG A 431 1.43 10.00 -30.56
CA ARG A 431 2.43 10.90 -31.14
C ARG A 431 2.18 12.40 -30.86
N PRO A 432 0.91 12.87 -30.83
CA PRO A 432 0.63 14.28 -30.54
C PRO A 432 1.15 14.71 -29.17
N SER A 433 1.99 15.74 -29.15
CA SER A 433 2.59 16.31 -27.94
C SER A 433 1.83 17.53 -27.42
N THR A 434 1.00 18.14 -28.27
CA THR A 434 0.20 19.31 -27.95
C THR A 434 -1.29 18.96 -27.90
N ARG A 435 -2.06 19.78 -27.19
CA ARG A 435 -3.52 19.66 -27.12
C ARG A 435 -4.16 19.71 -28.51
N GLN A 436 -3.73 20.65 -29.34
CA GLN A 436 -4.30 20.85 -30.68
C GLN A 436 -4.02 19.65 -31.59
N ASP A 437 -2.79 19.12 -31.57
CA ASP A 437 -2.43 17.97 -32.39
C ASP A 437 -3.20 16.72 -31.95
N PHE A 438 -3.36 16.52 -30.62
CA PHE A 438 -4.18 15.42 -30.10
C PHE A 438 -5.64 15.54 -30.52
N ALA A 439 -6.23 16.73 -30.37
CA ALA A 439 -7.62 16.98 -30.79
C ALA A 439 -7.79 16.69 -32.29
N THR A 440 -6.88 17.16 -33.12
CA THR A 440 -6.90 16.93 -34.59
C THR A 440 -6.77 15.43 -34.91
N ALA A 441 -5.85 14.71 -34.25
CA ALA A 441 -5.64 13.28 -34.45
C ALA A 441 -6.87 12.45 -34.01
N LEU A 442 -7.43 12.76 -32.85
CA LEU A 442 -8.60 12.04 -32.32
C LEU A 442 -9.86 12.31 -33.16
N VAL A 443 -10.18 13.57 -33.45
CA VAL A 443 -11.33 13.92 -34.31
C VAL A 443 -11.20 13.30 -35.68
N GLY A 444 -9.99 13.35 -36.27
CA GLY A 444 -9.71 12.70 -37.55
C GLY A 444 -9.91 11.18 -37.52
N PHE A 445 -9.50 10.53 -36.41
CA PHE A 445 -9.72 9.10 -36.21
C PHE A 445 -11.21 8.75 -36.09
N LEU A 446 -11.95 9.47 -35.23
CA LEU A 446 -13.40 9.27 -35.04
C LEU A 446 -14.21 9.52 -36.33
N ALA A 447 -13.82 10.55 -37.13
CA ALA A 447 -14.46 10.87 -38.39
C ALA A 447 -14.19 9.82 -39.49
N GLN A 448 -12.94 9.33 -39.58
CA GLN A 448 -12.50 8.36 -40.57
C GLN A 448 -13.13 6.96 -40.35
N PHE A 449 -13.30 6.58 -39.06
CA PHE A 449 -13.83 5.28 -38.68
C PHE A 449 -15.15 5.38 -37.94
N ARG A 450 -16.02 6.23 -38.42
CA ARG A 450 -17.28 6.64 -37.81
C ARG A 450 -18.15 5.45 -37.39
N SER A 451 -18.49 5.39 -36.10
CA SER A 451 -19.40 4.40 -35.49
C SER A 451 -20.73 5.03 -35.07
N LYS A 452 -21.71 4.21 -34.65
CA LYS A 452 -22.94 4.71 -34.03
C LYS A 452 -22.61 5.49 -32.74
N ALA A 453 -21.71 4.99 -31.91
CA ALA A 453 -21.29 5.62 -30.67
C ALA A 453 -20.53 6.93 -30.88
N SER A 454 -19.82 7.11 -32.00
CA SER A 454 -19.12 8.36 -32.31
C SER A 454 -19.98 9.42 -33.00
N LYS A 455 -21.24 9.09 -33.37
CA LYS A 455 -22.17 10.06 -33.97
C LYS A 455 -22.82 10.92 -32.90
N GLY A 456 -22.74 12.23 -33.05
CA GLY A 456 -23.43 13.18 -32.15
C GLY A 456 -22.67 13.55 -30.88
N VAL A 457 -21.62 12.82 -30.50
CA VAL A 457 -20.87 13.06 -29.25
C VAL A 457 -19.89 14.25 -29.32
N GLY A 458 -19.81 14.93 -30.46
CA GLY A 458 -18.82 15.99 -30.65
C GLY A 458 -18.92 17.15 -29.66
N ARG A 459 -20.11 17.47 -29.16
CA ARG A 459 -20.31 18.53 -28.15
C ARG A 459 -19.79 18.08 -26.78
N GLU A 460 -20.12 16.88 -26.38
CA GLU A 460 -19.76 16.31 -25.07
C GLU A 460 -18.25 16.15 -24.93
N ILE A 461 -17.57 15.69 -25.96
CA ILE A 461 -16.11 15.46 -25.93
C ILE A 461 -15.29 16.70 -26.27
N TYR A 462 -15.91 17.76 -26.90
CA TYR A 462 -15.19 18.93 -27.36
C TYR A 462 -14.47 19.66 -26.22
N ALA A 463 -15.18 19.94 -25.13
CA ALA A 463 -14.61 20.62 -23.98
C ALA A 463 -13.43 19.84 -23.35
N TRP A 464 -13.47 18.53 -23.43
CA TRP A 464 -12.44 17.66 -22.92
C TRP A 464 -11.18 17.67 -23.78
N ILE A 465 -11.32 17.44 -25.07
CA ILE A 465 -10.16 17.34 -26.01
C ILE A 465 -9.52 18.70 -26.27
N HIS A 466 -10.27 19.79 -26.14
CA HIS A 466 -9.78 21.15 -26.33
C HIS A 466 -9.53 21.92 -25.02
N GLY A 467 -9.88 21.32 -23.87
CA GLY A 467 -9.71 21.92 -22.52
C GLY A 467 -8.39 21.55 -21.87
N GLU A 468 -8.24 21.96 -20.62
CA GLU A 468 -7.05 21.66 -19.80
C GLU A 468 -6.91 20.16 -19.47
N GLU A 469 -8.00 19.43 -19.52
CA GLU A 469 -8.04 17.99 -19.23
C GLU A 469 -7.73 17.08 -20.44
N TRP A 470 -7.24 17.63 -21.54
CA TRP A 470 -6.95 16.87 -22.76
C TRP A 470 -6.03 15.65 -22.53
N ARG A 471 -5.15 15.71 -21.51
CA ARG A 471 -4.29 14.56 -21.16
C ARG A 471 -5.09 13.40 -20.60
N LYS A 472 -6.12 13.68 -19.77
CA LYS A 472 -7.05 12.64 -19.29
C LYS A 472 -7.82 12.02 -20.46
N ALA A 473 -8.30 12.84 -21.39
CA ALA A 473 -8.96 12.35 -22.60
C ALA A 473 -8.02 11.49 -23.46
N ARG A 474 -6.74 11.83 -23.54
CA ARG A 474 -5.73 11.04 -24.24
C ARG A 474 -5.52 9.70 -23.56
N ASP A 475 -5.32 9.68 -22.25
CA ASP A 475 -5.11 8.45 -21.48
C ASP A 475 -6.32 7.52 -21.58
N LEU A 476 -7.53 8.06 -21.50
CA LEU A 476 -8.77 7.30 -21.69
C LEU A 476 -8.92 6.75 -23.12
N THR A 477 -8.53 7.54 -24.13
CA THR A 477 -8.50 7.09 -25.54
C THR A 477 -7.57 5.90 -25.72
N MET A 478 -6.38 5.94 -25.11
CA MET A 478 -5.41 4.84 -25.15
C MET A 478 -5.95 3.58 -24.43
N LEU A 479 -6.54 3.78 -23.25
CA LEU A 479 -7.18 2.72 -22.49
C LEU A 479 -8.30 2.07 -23.31
N ALA A 480 -9.17 2.86 -23.95
CA ALA A 480 -10.28 2.35 -24.75
C ALA A 480 -9.82 1.45 -25.91
N ILE A 481 -8.70 1.79 -26.55
CA ILE A 481 -8.11 0.97 -27.62
C ILE A 481 -7.47 -0.28 -27.04
N ALA A 482 -6.69 -0.15 -25.97
CA ALA A 482 -5.96 -1.27 -25.35
C ALA A 482 -6.90 -2.32 -24.74
N THR A 483 -8.07 -1.89 -24.25
CA THR A 483 -9.06 -2.75 -23.61
C THR A 483 -10.22 -3.17 -24.55
N TYR A 484 -10.12 -2.88 -25.84
CA TYR A 484 -11.19 -3.21 -26.79
C TYR A 484 -11.52 -4.71 -26.78
N GLN A 485 -12.81 -5.01 -26.64
CA GLN A 485 -13.37 -6.37 -26.79
C GLN A 485 -14.39 -6.40 -27.91
N SER A 486 -14.32 -7.44 -28.74
CA SER A 486 -15.40 -7.73 -29.67
C SER A 486 -16.64 -8.14 -28.89
N LYS A 487 -17.76 -7.45 -29.09
CA LYS A 487 -19.03 -7.85 -28.46
C LYS A 487 -19.48 -9.17 -29.04
N LYS A 488 -19.54 -10.25 -28.26
CA LYS A 488 -20.31 -11.44 -28.60
C LYS A 488 -21.80 -11.02 -28.65
N LYS A 489 -22.47 -11.23 -29.75
CA LYS A 489 -23.92 -11.06 -29.84
C LYS A 489 -24.57 -12.19 -29.06
N ASP A 490 -25.28 -11.89 -28.00
CA ASP A 490 -26.20 -12.83 -27.38
C ASP A 490 -27.34 -13.14 -28.35
N GLY A 491 -27.31 -14.34 -28.93
CA GLY A 491 -28.50 -15.09 -29.35
C GLY A 491 -29.36 -14.61 -30.52
N VAL A 492 -28.92 -13.65 -31.38
CA VAL A 492 -29.66 -13.31 -32.61
C VAL A 492 -28.79 -13.59 -33.83
N THR A 493 -29.16 -14.61 -34.55
CA THR A 493 -28.61 -14.97 -35.86
C THR A 493 -29.07 -13.99 -36.93
N ASP A 494 -28.42 -12.81 -36.98
CA ASP A 494 -28.39 -11.98 -38.17
C ASP A 494 -27.19 -12.39 -39.00
N SER A 495 -27.44 -12.99 -40.15
CA SER A 495 -26.49 -13.66 -41.02
C SER A 495 -25.48 -12.77 -41.75
N ASN A 496 -25.21 -11.55 -41.28
CA ASN A 496 -24.27 -10.59 -41.92
C ASN A 496 -23.38 -9.82 -40.97
N ASP A 497 -23.09 -10.33 -39.78
CA ASP A 497 -22.16 -9.68 -38.87
C ASP A 497 -21.04 -10.67 -38.47
N ASP A 498 -19.95 -10.65 -39.26
CA ASP A 498 -18.69 -11.31 -38.91
C ASP A 498 -18.18 -10.74 -37.60
N SER A 499 -18.67 -11.27 -36.47
CA SER A 499 -18.06 -10.97 -35.16
C SER A 499 -16.64 -11.51 -35.20
N ILE A 500 -15.67 -10.59 -35.07
CA ILE A 500 -14.26 -10.94 -34.97
C ILE A 500 -14.07 -11.67 -33.63
N GLU A 501 -14.05 -13.01 -33.66
CA GLU A 501 -13.59 -13.78 -32.50
C GLU A 501 -12.10 -13.50 -32.33
N LEU A 502 -11.78 -12.65 -31.34
CA LEU A 502 -10.41 -12.50 -30.89
C LEU A 502 -10.05 -13.72 -30.05
N PRO A 503 -8.86 -14.31 -30.27
CA PRO A 503 -8.37 -15.41 -29.42
C PRO A 503 -8.28 -14.96 -27.96
N ASP A 504 -8.53 -15.91 -27.07
CA ASP A 504 -8.47 -15.65 -25.63
C ASP A 504 -7.04 -15.25 -25.21
N PRO A 505 -6.84 -14.14 -24.50
CA PRO A 505 -5.50 -13.67 -24.13
C PRO A 505 -4.74 -14.59 -23.15
N GLU A 506 -5.32 -15.73 -22.76
CA GLU A 506 -4.65 -16.73 -21.90
C GLU A 506 -3.55 -17.54 -22.60
N THR A 507 -3.38 -17.42 -23.92
CA THR A 507 -2.34 -18.11 -24.69
C THR A 507 -1.05 -17.30 -24.87
N GLU A 508 -0.91 -16.12 -24.25
CA GLU A 508 0.39 -15.45 -24.24
C GLU A 508 1.32 -16.17 -23.26
N THR A 509 2.23 -16.93 -23.84
CA THR A 509 3.32 -17.67 -23.20
C THR A 509 4.04 -16.81 -22.16
N GLU A 510 4.13 -17.37 -20.96
CA GLU A 510 5.00 -16.93 -19.87
C GLU A 510 6.46 -17.00 -20.31
N SER A 511 6.97 -15.97 -20.98
CA SER A 511 8.39 -15.85 -21.27
C SER A 511 8.95 -14.56 -20.67
N GLU A 512 10.01 -14.79 -19.89
CA GLU A 512 10.93 -13.83 -19.27
C GLU A 512 10.55 -13.29 -17.90
N VAL A 513 10.97 -14.08 -16.93
CA VAL A 513 11.13 -13.69 -15.54
C VAL A 513 12.39 -12.84 -15.42
N TYR A 514 12.24 -11.54 -15.13
CA TYR A 514 13.36 -10.78 -14.58
C TYR A 514 13.60 -11.23 -13.15
N GLU A 515 14.72 -11.90 -12.91
CA GLU A 515 15.29 -12.12 -11.59
C GLU A 515 15.62 -10.75 -10.98
N GLU A 516 14.72 -10.20 -10.16
CA GLU A 516 15.12 -9.21 -9.17
C GLU A 516 15.83 -9.95 -8.05
N SER A 517 17.17 -9.93 -8.10
CA SER A 517 18.05 -10.45 -7.06
C SER A 517 17.65 -9.96 -5.68
N LEU A 518 17.39 -10.90 -4.80
CA LEU A 518 17.19 -10.77 -3.34
C LEU A 518 18.32 -10.01 -2.63
#